data_12bdf92e9c6a93544195d409ed4b451e
#
_entry.id   12bdf92e9c6a93544195d409ed4b451e
#
_cell.length_a   1.000
_cell.length_b   1.000
_cell.length_c   1.000
_cell.angle_alpha   90.00
_cell.angle_beta   90.00
_cell.angle_gamma   90.00
#
_symmetry.space_group_name_H-M   'P 1'
#
loop_
_entity.id
_entity.type
_entity.pdbx_description
1 polymer ?
#
loop_
_entity_poly.entity_id
_entity_poly.type
_entity_poly.pdbx_seq_one_letter_code
_entity_poly.pdbx_strand_id
1 'polypeptide(L)'
;MRPRALPEPYRSQFEAYPPSAKLVYIALVADGPMTQGQVADETMLPPRTVRSALDRLERDEFVTSECYIPDARRTLFDVALTDVT
;
A
#
# COMPACT_ATOMS: atom_id res chain seq x y z
N MET A 1 2.75 -14.18 7.57
CA MET A 1 3.61 -14.01 6.43
C MET A 1 4.51 -12.81 6.58
N ARG A 2 5.71 -12.94 6.15
CA ARG A 2 6.71 -11.94 6.32
C ARG A 2 6.97 -11.24 5.00
N PRO A 3 6.93 -9.92 4.93
CA PRO A 3 7.26 -9.26 3.68
C PRO A 3 8.70 -9.55 3.32
N ARG A 4 8.97 -9.53 2.04
CA ARG A 4 10.31 -9.70 1.57
C ARG A 4 11.16 -8.56 2.09
N ALA A 5 12.42 -8.83 2.35
CA ALA A 5 13.31 -7.81 2.86
C ALA A 5 13.43 -6.66 1.86
N LEU A 6 13.30 -5.46 2.34
CA LEU A 6 13.42 -4.26 1.52
C LEU A 6 14.86 -3.78 1.55
N PRO A 7 15.36 -3.26 0.41
CA PRO A 7 16.70 -2.68 0.42
C PRO A 7 16.69 -1.34 1.14
N GLU A 8 17.84 -0.96 1.68
CA GLU A 8 17.99 0.37 2.24
C GLU A 8 17.98 1.40 1.11
N PRO A 9 17.41 2.57 1.30
CA PRO A 9 16.89 3.10 2.58
C PRO A 9 15.43 2.73 2.85
N TYR A 10 14.81 1.94 2.00
CA TYR A 10 13.37 1.63 2.12
C TYR A 10 13.06 0.88 3.39
N ARG A 11 13.94 0.00 3.81
CA ARG A 11 13.73 -0.77 5.02
C ARG A 11 13.61 0.14 6.24
N SER A 12 14.50 1.10 6.36
CA SER A 12 14.46 2.04 7.48
C SER A 12 13.21 2.89 7.44
N GLN A 13 12.81 3.33 6.26
CA GLN A 13 11.57 4.09 6.12
C GLN A 13 10.36 3.27 6.54
N PHE A 14 10.32 2.01 6.12
CA PHE A 14 9.20 1.15 6.44
C PHE A 14 9.09 0.92 7.94
N GLU A 15 10.21 0.73 8.60
CA GLU A 15 10.22 0.52 10.04
C GLU A 15 9.70 1.72 10.79
N ALA A 16 9.83 2.91 10.23
CA ALA A 16 9.37 4.14 10.88
C ALA A 16 7.88 4.40 10.67
N TYR A 17 7.23 3.67 9.80
CA TYR A 17 5.81 3.88 9.55
C TYR A 17 4.96 3.44 10.74
N PRO A 18 3.81 4.10 10.93
CA PRO A 18 2.87 3.63 11.95
C PRO A 18 2.31 2.26 11.56
N PRO A 19 1.78 1.52 12.52
CA PRO A 19 1.25 0.18 12.23
C PRO A 19 0.21 0.15 11.14
N SER A 20 -0.62 1.19 11.03
CA SER A 20 -1.65 1.21 9.99
C SER A 20 -1.05 1.21 8.59
N ALA A 21 0.01 2.00 8.39
CA ALA A 21 0.65 2.04 7.08
C ALA A 21 1.33 0.72 6.76
N LYS A 22 1.93 0.10 7.77
CA LYS A 22 2.54 -1.21 7.56
C LYS A 22 1.50 -2.25 7.18
N LEU A 23 0.35 -2.21 7.83
CA LEU A 23 -0.71 -3.16 7.54
C LEU A 23 -1.25 -2.98 6.13
N VAL A 24 -1.44 -1.74 5.71
CA VAL A 24 -1.91 -1.44 4.36
C VAL A 24 -0.91 -1.97 3.33
N TYR A 25 0.36 -1.74 3.56
CA TYR A 25 1.38 -2.21 2.63
C TYR A 25 1.38 -3.74 2.54
N ILE A 26 1.29 -4.40 3.67
CA ILE A 26 1.28 -5.87 3.70
C ILE A 26 0.06 -6.42 2.99
N ALA A 27 -1.09 -5.78 3.16
CA ALA A 27 -2.30 -6.20 2.46
C ALA A 27 -2.13 -6.11 0.95
N LEU A 28 -1.47 -5.05 0.47
CA LEU A 28 -1.24 -4.91 -0.96
C LEU A 28 -0.22 -5.91 -1.48
N VAL A 29 0.78 -6.24 -0.68
CA VAL A 29 1.72 -7.29 -1.06
C VAL A 29 1.01 -8.62 -1.23
N ALA A 30 0.09 -8.91 -0.32
CA ALA A 30 -0.59 -10.21 -0.32
C ALA A 30 -1.65 -10.30 -1.40
N ASP A 31 -2.46 -9.26 -1.58
CA ASP A 31 -3.66 -9.33 -2.40
C ASP A 31 -3.84 -8.20 -3.40
N GLY A 32 -2.85 -7.35 -3.56
CA GLY A 32 -2.97 -6.26 -4.51
C GLY A 32 -3.00 -6.73 -5.94
N PRO A 33 -3.43 -5.87 -6.88
CA PRO A 33 -3.85 -4.49 -6.61
C PRO A 33 -5.26 -4.42 -6.04
N MET A 34 -5.53 -3.34 -5.28
CA MET A 34 -6.83 -3.16 -4.64
C MET A 34 -7.24 -1.70 -4.67
N THR A 35 -8.55 -1.46 -4.61
CA THR A 35 -9.06 -0.12 -4.40
C THR A 35 -8.93 0.24 -2.93
N GLN A 36 -9.11 1.53 -2.63
CA GLN A 36 -9.07 1.98 -1.25
C GLN A 36 -10.12 1.24 -0.40
N GLY A 37 -11.32 1.07 -0.96
CA GLY A 37 -12.37 0.37 -0.23
C GLY A 37 -12.02 -1.07 0.07
N GLN A 38 -11.40 -1.74 -0.89
CA GLN A 38 -10.97 -3.13 -0.68
C GLN A 38 -9.88 -3.21 0.38
N VAL A 39 -8.96 -2.25 0.37
CA VAL A 39 -7.92 -2.22 1.41
C VAL A 39 -8.55 -2.01 2.78
N ALA A 40 -9.54 -1.12 2.87
CA ALA A 40 -10.21 -0.88 4.14
C ALA A 40 -10.89 -2.15 4.64
N ASP A 41 -11.57 -2.87 3.74
CA ASP A 41 -12.23 -4.11 4.12
C ASP A 41 -11.24 -5.16 4.58
N GLU A 42 -10.13 -5.27 3.86
CA GLU A 42 -9.13 -6.28 4.15
C GLU A 42 -8.42 -6.01 5.47
N THR A 43 -8.13 -4.76 5.75
CA THR A 43 -7.37 -4.38 6.94
C THR A 43 -8.25 -4.07 8.13
N MET A 44 -9.54 -3.87 7.90
CA MET A 44 -10.50 -3.46 8.92
C MET A 44 -10.15 -2.11 9.52
N LEU A 45 -9.45 -1.29 8.77
CA LEU A 45 -9.14 0.07 9.19
C LEU A 45 -10.19 1.04 8.68
N PRO A 46 -10.41 2.15 9.38
CA PRO A 46 -11.33 3.17 8.87
C PRO A 46 -10.85 3.72 7.53
N PRO A 47 -11.77 4.05 6.63
CA PRO A 47 -11.38 4.54 5.30
C PRO A 47 -10.43 5.73 5.34
N ARG A 48 -10.60 6.65 6.28
CA ARG A 48 -9.70 7.81 6.36
C ARG A 48 -8.28 7.39 6.74
N THR A 49 -8.17 6.37 7.59
CA THR A 49 -6.87 5.86 7.98
C THR A 49 -6.18 5.20 6.80
N VAL A 50 -6.95 4.44 6.01
CA VAL A 50 -6.42 3.81 4.80
C VAL A 50 -5.96 4.88 3.82
N ARG A 51 -6.77 5.93 3.63
CA ARG A 51 -6.42 7.00 2.72
C ARG A 51 -5.12 7.67 3.11
N SER A 52 -4.98 7.99 4.40
CA SER A 52 -3.75 8.58 4.90
C SER A 52 -2.55 7.67 4.67
N ALA A 53 -2.72 6.39 4.93
CA ALA A 53 -1.64 5.44 4.76
C ALA A 53 -1.24 5.32 3.29
N LEU A 54 -2.23 5.22 2.40
CA LEU A 54 -1.95 5.12 0.97
C LEU A 54 -1.26 6.37 0.44
N ASP A 55 -1.72 7.55 0.88
CA ASP A 55 -1.10 8.80 0.44
C ASP A 55 0.36 8.86 0.84
N ARG A 56 0.65 8.44 2.05
CA ARG A 56 2.02 8.45 2.53
C ARG A 56 2.89 7.43 1.81
N LEU A 57 2.37 6.22 1.64
CA LEU A 57 3.10 5.18 0.94
C LEU A 57 3.36 5.55 -0.51
N GLU A 58 2.39 6.21 -1.14
CA GLU A 58 2.56 6.64 -2.51
C GLU A 58 3.59 7.77 -2.62
N ARG A 59 3.55 8.71 -1.69
CA ARG A 59 4.51 9.80 -1.68
C ARG A 59 5.93 9.29 -1.52
N ASP A 60 6.11 8.25 -0.72
CA ASP A 60 7.42 7.67 -0.47
C ASP A 60 7.79 6.59 -1.49
N GLU A 61 6.94 6.42 -2.51
CA GLU A 61 7.18 5.50 -3.62
C GLU A 61 7.17 4.03 -3.22
N PHE A 62 6.46 3.68 -2.16
CA PHE A 62 6.23 2.28 -1.82
C PHE A 62 5.04 1.72 -2.59
N VAL A 63 4.13 2.59 -3.01
CA VAL A 63 2.87 2.20 -3.63
C VAL A 63 2.65 3.09 -4.84
N THR A 64 2.06 2.53 -5.89
CA THR A 64 1.61 3.29 -7.05
C THR A 64 0.11 3.22 -7.13
N SER A 65 -0.47 4.17 -7.85
CA SER A 65 -1.91 4.17 -8.08
C SER A 65 -2.18 4.29 -9.57
N GLU A 66 -3.29 3.70 -9.99
CA GLU A 66 -3.66 3.66 -11.38
C GLU A 66 -5.17 3.77 -11.50
N CYS A 67 -5.63 4.65 -12.36
CA CYS A 67 -7.07 4.80 -12.60
C CYS A 67 -7.61 3.57 -13.30
N TYR A 68 -8.71 3.05 -12.78
CA TYR A 68 -9.36 1.92 -13.41
C TYR A 68 -10.19 2.45 -14.58
N ILE A 69 -9.76 2.16 -15.79
CA ILE A 69 -10.36 2.75 -17.00
C ILE A 69 -11.87 2.58 -17.12
N PRO A 70 -12.42 1.37 -16.92
CA PRO A 70 -13.88 1.21 -17.05
C PRO A 70 -14.67 2.04 -16.05
N ASP A 71 -14.07 2.41 -14.94
CA ASP A 71 -14.71 3.27 -13.94
C ASP A 71 -13.64 4.22 -13.42
N ALA A 72 -13.65 5.42 -13.99
CA ALA A 72 -12.59 6.40 -13.69
C ALA A 72 -12.56 6.83 -12.23
N ARG A 73 -13.62 6.55 -11.46
CA ARG A 73 -13.64 6.90 -10.06
C ARG A 73 -12.98 5.86 -9.18
N ARG A 74 -12.60 4.73 -9.76
CA ARG A 74 -11.95 3.67 -9.02
C ARG A 74 -10.47 3.70 -9.30
N THR A 75 -9.71 3.92 -8.25
CA THR A 75 -8.25 3.92 -8.36
C THR A 75 -7.73 2.64 -7.74
N LEU A 76 -6.87 1.95 -8.45
CA LEU A 76 -6.24 0.74 -7.95
C LEU A 76 -4.87 1.08 -7.41
N PHE A 77 -4.56 0.55 -6.25
CA PHE A 77 -3.26 0.74 -5.62
C PHE A 77 -2.52 -0.59 -5.61
N ASP A 78 -1.23 -0.52 -5.85
CA ASP A 78 -0.40 -1.71 -5.83
C ASP A 78 0.98 -1.34 -5.33
N VAL A 79 1.76 -2.35 -4.96
CA VAL A 79 3.11 -2.09 -4.49
C VAL A 79 3.97 -1.64 -5.66
N ALA A 80 4.77 -0.61 -5.39
CA ALA A 80 5.69 -0.08 -6.40
C ALA A 80 7.03 -0.78 -6.33
N LEU A 81 7.43 -1.19 -5.12
CA LEU A 81 8.69 -1.87 -4.93
C LEU A 81 8.48 -3.34 -5.20
N THR A 82 8.80 -3.74 -6.39
CA THR A 82 8.72 -5.14 -6.72
C THR A 82 9.97 -5.81 -6.22
N ASP A 83 10.00 -7.10 -6.38
CA ASP A 83 11.13 -7.88 -6.00
C ASP A 83 12.36 -7.46 -6.78
N VAL A 84 13.36 -7.04 -6.08
CA VAL A 84 14.56 -6.49 -6.71
C VAL A 84 15.67 -7.50 -6.78
N THR A 85 15.41 -8.66 -7.01
CA THR A 85 16.49 -9.65 -7.13
C THR A 85 17.41 -9.34 -8.29
#